data_1527d5c7f5093f6982df1e8ed149c030
#
_entry.id   1527d5c7f5093f6982df1e8ed149c030
#
_cell.length_a   1.000
_cell.length_b   1.000
_cell.length_c   1.000
_cell.angle_alpha   90.00
_cell.angle_beta   90.00
_cell.angle_gamma   90.00
#
_symmetry.space_group_name_H-M   'P 1'
#
loop_
_entity.id
_entity.type
_entity.pdbx_description
1 polymer ?
#
loop_
_entity_poly.entity_id
_entity_poly.type
_entity_poly.pdbx_seq_one_letter_code
_entity_poly.pdbx_strand_id
1 'polypeptide(L)'
;MAFDYPAYLACFLTGDDDALVARFFAPDCEMHSAGGIRRGHAGMREFLRWAHDGVRECPRVQHYIQDTATLFADIDMDFHATKHRPDFPFGALFPGDSLTVKFLARYDLDPEGRITCLKTMTWPAGQGVTTLPPLGPHSSQIAAYHAYAAAFSAGDAARFTRFYWPDVVLELGSVPPIRGARGIAKFYTAMFRSVRETLTIHALDASEERLVVDCTSRFTAVAHAPDFVIGALAKGDFIDVRVIVTYTLEAGRIRHIGVQRGGKPVFTRA
;
A
#
# COMPACT_ATOMS: atom_id res chain seq x y z
N MET A 1 6.73 -6.06 29.31
CA MET A 1 6.93 -6.67 27.96
C MET A 1 7.21 -5.54 27.00
N ALA A 2 8.08 -5.69 26.00
CA ALA A 2 8.31 -4.60 25.04
C ALA A 2 7.09 -4.43 24.13
N PHE A 3 6.75 -3.19 23.78
CA PHE A 3 5.70 -2.90 22.82
C PHE A 3 6.09 -3.42 21.42
N ASP A 4 5.23 -4.25 20.84
CA ASP A 4 5.43 -4.83 19.50
C ASP A 4 4.75 -3.94 18.47
N TYR A 5 5.48 -2.93 17.97
CA TYR A 5 4.95 -1.99 16.98
C TYR A 5 4.56 -2.64 15.64
N PRO A 6 5.31 -3.59 15.08
CA PRO A 6 4.87 -4.36 13.93
C PRO A 6 3.53 -5.10 14.15
N ALA A 7 3.31 -5.71 15.31
CA ALA A 7 2.05 -6.37 15.63
C ALA A 7 0.90 -5.37 15.81
N TYR A 8 1.17 -4.18 16.39
CA TYR A 8 0.22 -3.08 16.45
C TYR A 8 -0.23 -2.64 15.03
N LEU A 9 0.72 -2.40 14.13
CA LEU A 9 0.43 -2.03 12.75
C LEU A 9 -0.35 -3.11 11.99
N ALA A 10 0.00 -4.37 12.20
CA ALA A 10 -0.72 -5.50 11.61
C ALA A 10 -2.18 -5.55 12.09
N CYS A 11 -2.42 -5.34 13.38
CA CYS A 11 -3.77 -5.27 13.96
C CYS A 11 -4.54 -4.05 13.42
N PHE A 12 -3.91 -2.87 13.39
CA PHE A 12 -4.52 -1.64 12.86
C PHE A 12 -5.02 -1.83 11.42
N LEU A 13 -4.22 -2.47 10.58
CA LEU A 13 -4.54 -2.72 9.17
C LEU A 13 -5.71 -3.71 8.96
N THR A 14 -6.11 -4.48 9.98
CA THR A 14 -7.29 -5.36 9.90
C THR A 14 -8.60 -4.57 9.92
N GLY A 15 -8.58 -3.35 10.48
CA GLY A 15 -9.78 -2.53 10.74
C GLY A 15 -10.61 -3.03 11.93
N ASP A 16 -10.09 -3.98 12.74
CA ASP A 16 -10.72 -4.41 13.99
C ASP A 16 -10.31 -3.46 15.13
N ASP A 17 -11.02 -2.34 15.22
CA ASP A 17 -10.77 -1.29 16.21
C ASP A 17 -10.96 -1.78 17.66
N ASP A 18 -11.87 -2.71 17.88
CA ASP A 18 -12.11 -3.28 19.21
C ASP A 18 -10.94 -4.13 19.67
N ALA A 19 -10.42 -5.00 18.80
CA ALA A 19 -9.22 -5.80 19.07
C ALA A 19 -7.99 -4.91 19.23
N LEU A 20 -7.83 -3.88 18.40
CA LEU A 20 -6.73 -2.92 18.48
C LEU A 20 -6.68 -2.23 19.84
N VAL A 21 -7.81 -1.65 20.26
CA VAL A 21 -7.91 -0.90 21.51
C VAL A 21 -7.72 -1.83 22.71
N ALA A 22 -8.36 -2.99 22.73
CA ALA A 22 -8.28 -3.93 23.84
C ALA A 22 -6.85 -4.47 24.05
N ARG A 23 -6.12 -4.71 22.96
CA ARG A 23 -4.81 -5.34 23.00
C ARG A 23 -3.66 -4.38 23.29
N PHE A 24 -3.71 -3.17 22.70
CA PHE A 24 -2.54 -2.29 22.66
C PHE A 24 -2.66 -1.03 23.52
N PHE A 25 -3.86 -0.65 23.98
CA PHE A 25 -4.02 0.55 24.78
C PHE A 25 -4.30 0.24 26.25
N ALA A 26 -3.72 1.04 27.15
CA ALA A 26 -4.06 1.02 28.55
C ALA A 26 -5.53 1.46 28.74
N PRO A 27 -6.25 0.96 29.79
CA PRO A 27 -7.67 1.29 29.99
C PRO A 27 -7.96 2.78 30.14
N ASP A 28 -7.01 3.52 30.71
CA ASP A 28 -7.06 4.98 30.97
C ASP A 28 -6.23 5.79 29.96
N CYS A 29 -5.94 5.22 28.79
CA CYS A 29 -5.13 5.86 27.75
C CYS A 29 -5.68 7.21 27.31
N GLU A 30 -4.81 8.07 26.80
CA GLU A 30 -5.17 9.32 26.14
C GLU A 30 -4.69 9.34 24.69
N MET A 31 -5.46 9.97 23.82
CA MET A 31 -5.02 10.35 22.47
C MET A 31 -5.14 11.84 22.28
N HIS A 32 -4.03 12.48 21.90
CA HIS A 32 -3.95 13.90 21.62
C HIS A 32 -3.74 14.11 20.11
N SER A 33 -4.66 14.81 19.49
CA SER A 33 -4.61 15.17 18.08
C SER A 33 -5.08 16.60 17.87
N ALA A 34 -4.98 17.12 16.65
CA ALA A 34 -5.55 18.42 16.29
C ALA A 34 -7.07 18.51 16.57
N GLY A 35 -7.78 17.36 16.57
CA GLY A 35 -9.20 17.25 16.91
C GLY A 35 -9.49 17.19 18.40
N GLY A 36 -8.50 17.40 19.29
CA GLY A 36 -8.62 17.40 20.74
C GLY A 36 -8.14 16.12 21.42
N ILE A 37 -8.56 15.92 22.67
CA ILE A 37 -8.16 14.80 23.52
C ILE A 37 -9.28 13.78 23.61
N ARG A 38 -8.94 12.50 23.42
CA ARG A 38 -9.82 11.35 23.67
C ARG A 38 -9.28 10.56 24.85
N ARG A 39 -10.15 10.03 25.72
CA ARG A 39 -9.74 9.34 26.94
C ARG A 39 -10.36 7.97 27.08
N GLY A 40 -9.53 7.04 27.51
CA GLY A 40 -9.88 5.65 27.77
C GLY A 40 -10.31 4.87 26.51
N HIS A 41 -10.55 3.59 26.67
CA HIS A 41 -11.00 2.72 25.58
C HIS A 41 -12.28 3.20 24.89
N ALA A 42 -13.22 3.79 25.63
CA ALA A 42 -14.47 4.30 25.05
C ALA A 42 -14.20 5.45 24.08
N GLY A 43 -13.40 6.45 24.51
CA GLY A 43 -13.03 7.59 23.66
C GLY A 43 -12.19 7.18 22.45
N MET A 44 -11.31 6.19 22.60
CA MET A 44 -10.53 5.64 21.48
C MET A 44 -11.43 4.96 20.44
N ARG A 45 -12.38 4.09 20.89
CA ARG A 45 -13.31 3.43 19.99
C ARG A 45 -14.26 4.39 19.28
N GLU A 46 -14.72 5.43 19.97
CA GLU A 46 -15.53 6.47 19.35
C GLU A 46 -14.76 7.19 18.24
N PHE A 47 -13.51 7.56 18.51
CA PHE A 47 -12.64 8.22 17.53
C PHE A 47 -12.37 7.32 16.33
N LEU A 48 -11.95 6.08 16.53
CA LEU A 48 -11.63 5.15 15.45
C LEU A 48 -12.86 4.83 14.59
N ARG A 49 -14.02 4.64 15.23
CA ARG A 49 -15.28 4.43 14.51
C ARG A 49 -15.66 5.60 13.62
N TRP A 50 -15.40 6.84 14.09
CA TRP A 50 -15.58 8.04 13.27
C TRP A 50 -14.52 8.14 12.17
N ALA A 51 -13.25 7.89 12.48
CA ALA A 51 -12.14 7.98 11.53
C ALA A 51 -12.28 6.97 10.38
N HIS A 52 -12.63 5.72 10.73
CA HIS A 52 -12.76 4.61 9.79
C HIS A 52 -14.13 4.52 9.10
N ASP A 53 -15.10 5.41 9.46
CA ASP A 53 -16.41 5.42 8.80
C ASP A 53 -16.28 5.85 7.33
N GLY A 54 -16.16 4.85 6.44
CA GLY A 54 -15.98 5.06 5.01
C GLY A 54 -14.61 5.61 4.59
N VAL A 55 -13.62 5.53 5.49
CA VAL A 55 -12.21 5.81 5.17
C VAL A 55 -11.36 4.68 5.70
N ARG A 56 -10.48 4.15 4.88
CA ARG A 56 -9.47 3.18 5.30
C ARG A 56 -8.14 3.88 5.48
N GLU A 57 -7.56 3.78 6.67
CA GLU A 57 -6.25 4.30 7.00
C GLU A 57 -5.18 3.23 6.78
N CYS A 58 -4.14 3.57 6.03
CA CYS A 58 -3.05 2.67 5.68
C CYS A 58 -1.70 3.31 6.04
N PRO A 59 -1.18 3.08 7.25
CA PRO A 59 0.09 3.66 7.69
C PRO A 59 1.28 3.03 6.95
N ARG A 60 2.08 3.88 6.30
CA ARG A 60 3.39 3.54 5.74
C ARG A 60 4.46 4.17 6.62
N VAL A 61 4.96 3.39 7.59
CA VAL A 61 6.00 3.84 8.51
C VAL A 61 7.32 4.00 7.75
N GLN A 62 7.86 5.21 7.76
CA GLN A 62 9.14 5.54 7.14
C GLN A 62 10.28 5.23 8.10
N HIS A 63 10.17 5.72 9.32
CA HIS A 63 11.12 5.47 10.40
C HIS A 63 10.39 5.38 11.73
N TYR A 64 10.94 4.63 12.67
CA TYR A 64 10.58 4.72 14.08
C TYR A 64 11.79 4.44 14.97
N ILE A 65 11.78 5.05 16.14
CA ILE A 65 12.70 4.77 17.23
C ILE A 65 11.88 4.41 18.47
N GLN A 66 12.37 3.44 19.24
CA GLN A 66 11.65 2.93 20.41
C GLN A 66 12.62 2.61 21.51
N ASP A 67 12.25 3.01 22.73
CA ASP A 67 12.82 2.51 23.97
C ASP A 67 11.76 1.78 24.82
N THR A 68 12.03 1.55 26.11
CA THR A 68 11.10 0.84 27.00
C THR A 68 9.86 1.63 27.39
N ALA A 69 9.87 2.96 27.24
CA ALA A 69 8.83 3.87 27.70
C ALA A 69 8.17 4.66 26.55
N THR A 70 8.84 4.76 25.40
CA THR A 70 8.40 5.67 24.35
C THR A 70 8.72 5.11 22.96
N LEU A 71 7.80 5.36 22.01
CA LEU A 71 8.04 5.18 20.58
C LEU A 71 7.73 6.45 19.84
N PHE A 72 8.61 6.86 18.92
CA PHE A 72 8.36 7.91 17.92
C PHE A 72 8.34 7.30 16.53
N ALA A 73 7.36 7.69 15.73
CA ALA A 73 7.22 7.22 14.37
C ALA A 73 7.00 8.38 13.39
N ASP A 74 7.68 8.31 12.25
CA ASP A 74 7.44 9.08 11.03
C ASP A 74 6.61 8.23 10.08
N ILE A 75 5.40 8.69 9.75
CA ILE A 75 4.39 7.91 9.08
C ILE A 75 3.82 8.71 7.90
N ASP A 76 3.85 8.12 6.70
CA ASP A 76 2.97 8.54 5.62
C ASP A 76 1.65 7.77 5.77
N MET A 77 0.60 8.47 6.20
CA MET A 77 -0.73 7.88 6.35
C MET A 77 -1.51 8.04 5.06
N ASP A 78 -1.80 6.94 4.38
CA ASP A 78 -2.69 6.93 3.22
C ASP A 78 -4.13 6.75 3.70
N PHE A 79 -5.00 7.67 3.29
CA PHE A 79 -6.43 7.62 3.53
C PHE A 79 -7.15 7.28 2.22
N HIS A 80 -7.95 6.22 2.22
CA HIS A 80 -8.70 5.77 1.05
C HIS A 80 -10.19 5.83 1.35
N ALA A 81 -10.92 6.72 0.65
CA ALA A 81 -12.35 6.92 0.85
C ALA A 81 -13.17 5.87 0.10
N THR A 82 -14.09 5.21 0.81
CA THR A 82 -15.08 4.27 0.26
C THR A 82 -16.47 4.86 0.22
N LYS A 83 -16.69 6.01 0.89
CA LYS A 83 -17.91 6.81 0.82
C LYS A 83 -17.60 8.31 0.85
N HIS A 84 -18.62 9.14 0.61
CA HIS A 84 -18.49 10.60 0.72
C HIS A 84 -18.27 11.02 2.18
N ARG A 85 -17.16 11.72 2.44
CA ARG A 85 -16.75 12.26 3.75
C ARG A 85 -16.51 13.76 3.63
N PRO A 86 -17.57 14.60 3.68
CA PRO A 86 -17.45 16.06 3.60
C PRO A 86 -16.80 16.67 4.85
N ASP A 87 -16.82 15.93 5.97
CA ASP A 87 -16.29 16.29 7.28
C ASP A 87 -14.83 15.88 7.51
N PHE A 88 -14.14 15.34 6.47
CA PHE A 88 -12.80 14.81 6.66
C PHE A 88 -11.78 15.94 6.94
N PRO A 89 -10.91 15.83 7.96
CA PRO A 89 -10.07 16.94 8.45
C PRO A 89 -9.09 17.54 7.44
N PHE A 90 -8.73 16.76 6.43
CA PHE A 90 -7.75 17.16 5.42
C PHE A 90 -8.38 17.56 4.08
N GLY A 91 -9.70 17.73 4.07
CA GLY A 91 -10.50 18.09 2.89
C GLY A 91 -11.59 17.05 2.61
N ALA A 92 -12.69 17.47 1.99
CA ALA A 92 -13.77 16.58 1.62
C ALA A 92 -13.28 15.47 0.69
N LEU A 93 -13.72 14.23 0.93
CA LEU A 93 -13.39 13.05 0.12
C LEU A 93 -14.63 12.46 -0.50
N PHE A 94 -14.54 12.06 -1.76
CA PHE A 94 -15.55 11.27 -2.47
C PHE A 94 -15.10 9.80 -2.56
N PRO A 95 -16.02 8.85 -2.80
CA PRO A 95 -15.64 7.45 -3.03
C PRO A 95 -14.57 7.32 -4.12
N GLY A 96 -13.50 6.59 -3.82
CA GLY A 96 -12.35 6.45 -4.72
C GLY A 96 -11.24 7.48 -4.50
N ASP A 97 -11.52 8.60 -3.84
CA ASP A 97 -10.48 9.56 -3.50
C ASP A 97 -9.47 8.96 -2.50
N SER A 98 -8.23 9.37 -2.64
CA SER A 98 -7.17 9.04 -1.71
C SER A 98 -6.22 10.20 -1.53
N LEU A 99 -5.72 10.34 -0.31
CA LEU A 99 -4.69 11.31 0.00
C LEU A 99 -3.68 10.73 1.00
N THR A 100 -2.48 11.27 0.98
CA THR A 100 -1.42 10.94 1.93
C THR A 100 -1.14 12.15 2.80
N VAL A 101 -1.11 11.94 4.10
CA VAL A 101 -0.72 12.96 5.08
C VAL A 101 0.49 12.46 5.86
N LYS A 102 1.52 13.30 5.98
CA LYS A 102 2.67 13.03 6.83
C LYS A 102 2.30 13.24 8.30
N PHE A 103 2.48 12.20 9.12
CA PHE A 103 2.31 12.26 10.57
C PHE A 103 3.63 12.04 11.30
N LEU A 104 3.80 12.76 12.40
CA LEU A 104 4.69 12.40 13.49
C LEU A 104 3.83 11.91 14.65
N ALA A 105 4.11 10.70 15.12
CA ALA A 105 3.38 10.07 16.22
C ALA A 105 4.34 9.74 17.37
N ARG A 106 3.92 10.08 18.59
CA ARG A 106 4.58 9.67 19.82
C ARG A 106 3.65 8.78 20.62
N TYR A 107 4.15 7.64 21.02
CA TYR A 107 3.47 6.68 21.87
C TYR A 107 4.21 6.63 23.23
N ASP A 108 3.52 6.95 24.32
CA ASP A 108 4.02 6.75 25.67
C ASP A 108 3.51 5.38 26.15
N LEU A 109 4.39 4.57 26.74
CA LEU A 109 4.14 3.16 27.03
C LEU A 109 4.19 2.89 28.53
N ASP A 110 3.34 1.98 29.01
CA ASP A 110 3.44 1.42 30.36
C ASP A 110 4.48 0.28 30.44
N PRO A 111 4.83 -0.21 31.65
CA PRO A 111 5.77 -1.31 31.82
C PRO A 111 5.31 -2.62 31.15
N GLU A 112 4.02 -2.80 30.93
CA GLU A 112 3.42 -3.95 30.25
C GLU A 112 3.51 -3.81 28.73
N GLY A 113 3.95 -2.65 28.20
CA GLY A 113 4.06 -2.35 26.78
C GLY A 113 2.73 -1.92 26.14
N ARG A 114 1.79 -1.34 26.92
CA ARG A 114 0.54 -0.78 26.40
C ARG A 114 0.68 0.73 26.25
N ILE A 115 -0.03 1.29 25.27
CA ILE A 115 -0.05 2.72 24.98
C ILE A 115 -0.88 3.45 26.05
N THR A 116 -0.23 4.30 26.83
CA THR A 116 -0.89 5.17 27.82
C THR A 116 -1.24 6.53 27.22
N CYS A 117 -0.41 7.00 26.27
CA CYS A 117 -0.71 8.24 25.54
C CYS A 117 -0.23 8.14 24.09
N LEU A 118 -1.10 8.45 23.15
CA LEU A 118 -0.78 8.63 21.75
C LEU A 118 -0.92 10.11 21.39
N LYS A 119 0.16 10.73 20.91
CA LYS A 119 0.16 12.10 20.41
C LYS A 119 0.47 12.10 18.93
N THR A 120 -0.39 12.74 18.14
CA THR A 120 -0.21 12.83 16.68
C THR A 120 -0.21 14.28 16.22
N MET A 121 0.67 14.59 15.28
CA MET A 121 0.68 15.86 14.57
C MET A 121 1.00 15.63 13.09
N THR A 122 0.48 16.49 12.22
CA THR A 122 0.87 16.53 10.82
C THR A 122 2.14 17.34 10.65
N TRP A 123 3.03 16.95 9.76
CA TRP A 123 4.29 17.65 9.51
C TRP A 123 4.54 17.93 8.04
N PRO A 124 4.99 19.14 7.73
CA PRO A 124 4.70 20.37 8.48
C PRO A 124 3.21 20.65 8.44
N ALA A 125 2.69 21.35 9.45
CA ALA A 125 1.25 21.62 9.54
C ALA A 125 0.72 22.23 8.24
N GLY A 126 -0.30 21.60 7.65
CA GLY A 126 -0.89 21.99 6.36
C GLY A 126 -0.03 21.66 5.12
N GLN A 127 1.14 21.05 5.30
CA GLN A 127 1.99 20.53 4.21
C GLN A 127 2.07 18.99 4.31
N GLY A 128 2.70 18.36 3.30
CA GLY A 128 2.81 16.92 3.27
C GLY A 128 1.52 16.21 2.89
N VAL A 129 0.50 16.95 2.45
CA VAL A 129 -0.71 16.38 1.86
C VAL A 129 -0.49 16.21 0.36
N THR A 130 -0.60 14.98 -0.12
CA THR A 130 -0.49 14.67 -1.55
C THR A 130 -1.69 13.85 -1.98
N THR A 131 -2.33 14.26 -3.08
CA THR A 131 -3.40 13.46 -3.69
C THR A 131 -2.83 12.22 -4.35
N LEU A 132 -3.40 11.07 -4.05
CA LEU A 132 -3.12 9.81 -4.72
C LEU A 132 -4.32 9.49 -5.63
N PRO A 133 -4.17 9.64 -6.97
CA PRO A 133 -5.29 9.48 -7.87
C PRO A 133 -5.82 8.04 -7.85
N PRO A 134 -7.16 7.83 -7.89
CA PRO A 134 -7.76 6.51 -7.99
C PRO A 134 -7.57 5.92 -9.39
N LEU A 135 -7.65 4.59 -9.49
CA LEU A 135 -7.77 3.85 -10.75
C LEU A 135 -9.24 3.68 -11.12
N GLY A 136 -9.56 3.56 -12.41
CA GLY A 136 -10.92 3.36 -12.89
C GLY A 136 -11.11 3.79 -14.34
N PRO A 137 -12.38 3.96 -14.81
CA PRO A 137 -12.70 4.14 -16.23
C PRO A 137 -12.53 5.58 -16.76
N HIS A 138 -12.47 6.59 -15.88
CA HIS A 138 -12.34 7.98 -16.33
C HIS A 138 -10.93 8.27 -16.84
N SER A 139 -10.80 9.24 -17.73
CA SER A 139 -9.52 9.59 -18.36
C SER A 139 -8.39 9.88 -17.36
N SER A 140 -8.70 10.57 -16.26
CA SER A 140 -7.73 10.84 -15.18
C SER A 140 -7.32 9.56 -14.42
N GLN A 141 -8.24 8.63 -14.25
CA GLN A 141 -8.01 7.33 -13.60
C GLN A 141 -7.21 6.39 -14.52
N ILE A 142 -7.45 6.44 -15.83
CA ILE A 142 -6.64 5.76 -16.84
C ILE A 142 -5.21 6.34 -16.85
N ALA A 143 -5.06 7.66 -16.76
CA ALA A 143 -3.75 8.31 -16.63
C ALA A 143 -3.03 7.88 -15.35
N ALA A 144 -3.76 7.69 -14.25
CA ALA A 144 -3.21 7.13 -13.01
C ALA A 144 -2.69 5.69 -13.20
N TYR A 145 -3.40 4.85 -13.99
CA TYR A 145 -2.90 3.52 -14.34
C TYR A 145 -1.59 3.58 -15.16
N HIS A 146 -1.48 4.48 -16.12
CA HIS A 146 -0.23 4.66 -16.86
C HIS A 146 0.91 5.12 -15.95
N ALA A 147 0.64 5.97 -14.96
CA ALA A 147 1.63 6.38 -13.95
C ALA A 147 2.04 5.19 -13.06
N TYR A 148 1.10 4.33 -12.67
CA TYR A 148 1.38 3.06 -11.99
C TYR A 148 2.30 2.16 -12.83
N ALA A 149 1.96 1.91 -14.10
CA ALA A 149 2.74 1.06 -15.00
C ALA A 149 4.15 1.60 -15.27
N ALA A 150 4.28 2.94 -15.36
CA ALA A 150 5.58 3.59 -15.49
C ALA A 150 6.43 3.42 -14.23
N ALA A 151 5.85 3.59 -13.03
CA ALA A 151 6.53 3.36 -11.75
C ALA A 151 6.97 1.90 -11.59
N PHE A 152 6.12 0.95 -11.99
CA PHE A 152 6.43 -0.47 -12.02
C PHE A 152 7.62 -0.77 -12.95
N SER A 153 7.55 -0.31 -14.19
CA SER A 153 8.61 -0.49 -15.20
C SER A 153 9.94 0.17 -14.78
N ALA A 154 9.89 1.25 -14.03
CA ALA A 154 11.07 1.89 -13.42
C ALA A 154 11.63 1.10 -12.24
N GLY A 155 10.88 0.13 -11.70
CA GLY A 155 11.24 -0.63 -10.49
C GLY A 155 11.08 0.16 -9.21
N ASP A 156 10.28 1.23 -9.22
CA ASP A 156 9.98 2.07 -8.05
C ASP A 156 8.88 1.43 -7.20
N ALA A 157 9.30 0.47 -6.35
CA ALA A 157 8.38 -0.27 -5.48
C ALA A 157 7.65 0.64 -4.48
N ALA A 158 8.30 1.69 -4.00
CA ALA A 158 7.67 2.64 -3.08
C ALA A 158 6.50 3.38 -3.75
N ARG A 159 6.62 3.67 -5.06
CA ARG A 159 5.61 4.39 -5.83
C ARG A 159 4.50 3.47 -6.33
N PHE A 160 4.80 2.33 -6.95
CA PHE A 160 3.74 1.49 -7.53
C PHE A 160 2.90 0.79 -6.46
N THR A 161 3.46 0.44 -5.28
CA THR A 161 2.69 -0.20 -4.20
C THR A 161 1.68 0.72 -3.52
N ARG A 162 1.77 2.04 -3.71
CA ARG A 162 0.76 2.99 -3.22
C ARG A 162 -0.61 2.80 -3.89
N PHE A 163 -0.65 2.16 -5.06
CA PHE A 163 -1.90 1.81 -5.74
C PHE A 163 -2.55 0.53 -5.20
N TYR A 164 -1.94 -0.14 -4.23
CA TYR A 164 -2.40 -1.40 -3.67
C TYR A 164 -3.11 -1.19 -2.34
N TRP A 165 -4.13 -2.03 -2.10
CA TRP A 165 -4.55 -2.29 -0.74
C TRP A 165 -3.43 -3.03 0.00
N PRO A 166 -3.27 -2.86 1.34
CA PRO A 166 -2.22 -3.54 2.11
C PRO A 166 -2.22 -5.06 1.99
N ASP A 167 -3.41 -5.65 1.80
CA ASP A 167 -3.67 -7.08 1.71
C ASP A 167 -3.89 -7.58 0.27
N VAL A 168 -3.46 -6.81 -0.73
CA VAL A 168 -3.49 -7.18 -2.16
C VAL A 168 -2.92 -8.57 -2.40
N VAL A 169 -3.46 -9.29 -3.38
CA VAL A 169 -2.98 -10.61 -3.81
C VAL A 169 -2.49 -10.54 -5.25
N LEU A 170 -1.32 -11.08 -5.52
CA LEU A 170 -0.75 -11.26 -6.87
C LEU A 170 -0.70 -12.73 -7.23
N GLU A 171 -1.33 -13.11 -8.36
CA GLU A 171 -1.34 -14.45 -8.94
C GLU A 171 -0.64 -14.46 -10.29
N LEU A 172 0.49 -15.18 -10.36
CA LEU A 172 1.31 -15.32 -11.58
C LEU A 172 1.14 -16.68 -12.26
N GLY A 173 0.24 -17.55 -11.77
CA GLY A 173 -0.06 -18.87 -12.31
C GLY A 173 1.01 -19.94 -12.10
N SER A 174 2.29 -19.58 -12.14
CA SER A 174 3.43 -20.51 -12.02
C SER A 174 4.07 -20.57 -10.63
N VAL A 175 3.68 -19.67 -9.73
CA VAL A 175 4.16 -19.60 -8.36
C VAL A 175 2.97 -19.47 -7.40
N PRO A 176 3.12 -19.84 -6.11
CA PRO A 176 2.07 -19.61 -5.13
C PRO A 176 1.69 -18.11 -5.07
N PRO A 177 0.42 -17.78 -4.75
CA PRO A 177 -0.04 -16.41 -4.65
C PRO A 177 0.81 -15.59 -3.65
N ILE A 178 1.26 -14.41 -4.08
CA ILE A 178 2.03 -13.49 -3.25
C ILE A 178 1.05 -12.53 -2.59
N ARG A 179 1.09 -12.45 -1.25
CA ARG A 179 0.13 -11.68 -0.47
C ARG A 179 0.75 -10.42 0.15
N GLY A 180 -0.05 -9.37 0.16
CA GLY A 180 0.26 -8.08 0.76
C GLY A 180 1.21 -7.22 -0.08
N ALA A 181 0.99 -5.91 -0.04
CA ALA A 181 1.80 -4.93 -0.77
C ALA A 181 3.31 -5.06 -0.47
N ARG A 182 3.68 -5.33 0.80
CA ARG A 182 5.07 -5.58 1.20
C ARG A 182 5.64 -6.87 0.59
N GLY A 183 4.83 -7.93 0.52
CA GLY A 183 5.23 -9.20 -0.09
C GLY A 183 5.53 -9.02 -1.59
N ILE A 184 4.65 -8.31 -2.29
CA ILE A 184 4.81 -7.99 -3.71
C ILE A 184 6.01 -7.09 -3.94
N ALA A 185 6.19 -6.04 -3.12
CA ALA A 185 7.37 -5.18 -3.19
C ALA A 185 8.67 -5.96 -3.02
N LYS A 186 8.74 -6.86 -2.02
CA LYS A 186 9.90 -7.71 -1.76
C LYS A 186 10.21 -8.63 -2.95
N PHE A 187 9.17 -9.25 -3.52
CA PHE A 187 9.30 -10.14 -4.68
C PHE A 187 9.90 -9.40 -5.88
N TYR A 188 9.31 -8.27 -6.29
CA TYR A 188 9.79 -7.51 -7.43
C TYR A 188 11.15 -6.86 -7.18
N THR A 189 11.41 -6.33 -5.98
CA THR A 189 12.72 -5.77 -5.63
C THR A 189 13.82 -6.84 -5.72
N ALA A 190 13.53 -8.08 -5.33
CA ALA A 190 14.48 -9.19 -5.47
C ALA A 190 14.71 -9.54 -6.96
N MET A 191 13.64 -9.67 -7.74
CA MET A 191 13.71 -9.95 -9.18
C MET A 191 14.49 -8.87 -9.93
N PHE A 192 14.23 -7.59 -9.64
CA PHE A 192 14.84 -6.45 -10.30
C PHE A 192 16.35 -6.30 -10.10
N ARG A 193 16.95 -7.07 -9.18
CA ARG A 193 18.42 -7.14 -9.05
C ARG A 193 19.10 -7.82 -10.25
N SER A 194 18.40 -8.74 -10.88
CA SER A 194 18.94 -9.51 -12.01
C SER A 194 18.13 -9.36 -13.30
N VAL A 195 16.81 -9.17 -13.20
CA VAL A 195 15.90 -9.06 -14.36
C VAL A 195 14.96 -7.89 -14.15
N ARG A 196 14.95 -6.93 -15.07
CA ARG A 196 14.01 -5.81 -15.12
C ARG A 196 12.80 -6.20 -15.95
N GLU A 197 11.61 -5.89 -15.45
CA GLU A 197 10.37 -6.04 -16.19
C GLU A 197 9.86 -4.66 -16.62
N THR A 198 9.55 -4.51 -17.91
CA THR A 198 8.92 -3.31 -18.46
C THR A 198 7.66 -3.69 -19.20
N LEU A 199 6.63 -2.85 -19.11
CA LEU A 199 5.32 -3.08 -19.71
C LEU A 199 5.12 -2.21 -20.96
N THR A 200 4.75 -2.86 -22.07
CA THR A 200 4.21 -2.17 -23.26
C THR A 200 2.73 -2.47 -23.33
N ILE A 201 1.88 -1.47 -23.07
CA ILE A 201 0.42 -1.59 -23.05
C ILE A 201 -0.09 -1.50 -24.48
N HIS A 202 -0.92 -2.47 -24.87
CA HIS A 202 -1.55 -2.53 -26.21
C HIS A 202 -3.02 -2.13 -26.14
N ALA A 203 -3.73 -2.59 -25.09
CA ALA A 203 -5.11 -2.24 -24.84
C ALA A 203 -5.38 -2.20 -23.34
N LEU A 204 -6.32 -1.36 -22.94
CA LEU A 204 -6.80 -1.24 -21.58
C LEU A 204 -8.30 -1.10 -21.61
N ASP A 205 -9.00 -2.00 -20.94
CA ASP A 205 -10.44 -1.93 -20.66
C ASP A 205 -10.62 -1.67 -19.16
N ALA A 206 -11.46 -0.70 -18.80
CA ALA A 206 -11.57 -0.19 -17.44
C ALA A 206 -13.03 -0.04 -17.00
N SER A 207 -13.33 -0.51 -15.80
CA SER A 207 -14.56 -0.23 -15.05
C SER A 207 -14.20 0.24 -13.62
N GLU A 208 -15.20 0.58 -12.82
CA GLU A 208 -15.00 0.97 -11.42
C GLU A 208 -14.39 -0.18 -10.55
N GLU A 209 -14.67 -1.44 -10.94
CA GLU A 209 -14.28 -2.61 -10.17
C GLU A 209 -13.10 -3.37 -10.79
N ARG A 210 -12.73 -3.06 -12.04
CA ARG A 210 -11.76 -3.88 -12.77
C ARG A 210 -11.04 -3.11 -13.87
N LEU A 211 -9.73 -3.40 -14.00
CA LEU A 211 -8.95 -3.10 -15.20
C LEU A 211 -8.52 -4.40 -15.86
N VAL A 212 -8.64 -4.49 -17.17
CA VAL A 212 -8.09 -5.58 -17.99
C VAL A 212 -7.10 -4.98 -18.95
N VAL A 213 -5.86 -5.41 -18.87
CA VAL A 213 -4.76 -4.83 -19.63
C VAL A 213 -4.10 -5.90 -20.49
N ASP A 214 -4.15 -5.69 -21.77
CA ASP A 214 -3.38 -6.46 -22.73
C ASP A 214 -2.03 -5.78 -22.94
N CYS A 215 -0.94 -6.44 -22.55
CA CYS A 215 0.39 -5.88 -22.64
C CYS A 215 1.46 -6.92 -22.98
N THR A 216 2.63 -6.43 -23.37
CA THR A 216 3.85 -7.23 -23.42
C THR A 216 4.69 -6.89 -22.20
N SER A 217 4.99 -7.91 -21.38
CA SER A 217 6.03 -7.86 -20.35
C SER A 217 7.36 -8.21 -20.98
N ARG A 218 8.28 -7.26 -21.02
CA ARG A 218 9.68 -7.51 -21.40
C ARG A 218 10.53 -7.68 -20.17
N PHE A 219 11.15 -8.84 -20.04
CA PHE A 219 12.09 -9.19 -18.98
C PHE A 219 13.53 -9.08 -19.51
N THR A 220 14.25 -8.03 -19.14
CA THR A 220 15.63 -7.78 -19.55
C THR A 220 16.59 -8.15 -18.44
N ALA A 221 17.56 -9.03 -18.73
CA ALA A 221 18.59 -9.41 -17.78
C ALA A 221 19.62 -8.28 -17.60
N VAL A 222 19.68 -7.68 -16.42
CA VAL A 222 20.68 -6.68 -16.02
C VAL A 222 21.91 -7.32 -15.37
N ALA A 223 21.77 -8.58 -14.94
CA ALA A 223 22.84 -9.46 -14.48
C ALA A 223 22.58 -10.89 -14.99
N HIS A 224 23.52 -11.82 -14.77
CA HIS A 224 23.30 -13.23 -15.08
C HIS A 224 22.16 -13.81 -14.23
N ALA A 225 21.16 -14.41 -14.87
CA ALA A 225 19.95 -14.95 -14.25
C ALA A 225 19.65 -16.37 -14.76
N PRO A 226 20.47 -17.38 -14.35
CA PRO A 226 20.33 -18.75 -14.85
C PRO A 226 19.03 -19.43 -14.38
N ASP A 227 18.52 -19.03 -13.20
CA ASP A 227 17.34 -19.61 -12.55
C ASP A 227 16.06 -18.78 -12.74
N PHE A 228 16.06 -17.87 -13.74
CA PHE A 228 14.86 -17.07 -13.98
C PHE A 228 13.70 -17.96 -14.44
N VAL A 229 12.53 -17.81 -13.78
CA VAL A 229 11.40 -18.74 -13.87
C VAL A 229 10.86 -18.95 -15.29
N ILE A 230 11.06 -18.02 -16.22
CA ILE A 230 10.61 -18.13 -17.62
C ILE A 230 11.69 -18.78 -18.49
N GLY A 231 12.96 -18.70 -18.10
CA GLY A 231 14.10 -19.30 -18.77
C GLY A 231 15.40 -18.59 -18.44
N ALA A 232 16.51 -19.31 -18.51
CA ALA A 232 17.84 -18.79 -18.22
C ALA A 232 18.22 -17.63 -19.13
N LEU A 233 18.78 -16.57 -18.56
CA LEU A 233 19.20 -15.35 -19.24
C LEU A 233 20.65 -15.00 -18.90
N ALA A 234 21.45 -14.69 -19.91
CA ALA A 234 22.71 -13.98 -19.76
C ALA A 234 22.43 -12.46 -19.68
N LYS A 235 23.36 -11.70 -19.11
CA LYS A 235 23.23 -10.23 -19.06
C LYS A 235 23.09 -9.66 -20.48
N GLY A 236 22.07 -8.84 -20.68
CA GLY A 236 21.71 -8.24 -21.96
C GLY A 236 20.60 -8.99 -22.70
N ASP A 237 20.42 -10.29 -22.45
CA ASP A 237 19.31 -11.06 -23.03
C ASP A 237 17.97 -10.50 -22.55
N PHE A 238 16.90 -10.69 -23.34
CA PHE A 238 15.55 -10.39 -22.90
C PHE A 238 14.52 -11.41 -23.41
N ILE A 239 13.40 -11.46 -22.70
CA ILE A 239 12.24 -12.29 -23.04
C ILE A 239 11.02 -11.38 -23.13
N ASP A 240 10.29 -11.45 -24.24
CA ASP A 240 8.97 -10.83 -24.40
C ASP A 240 7.89 -11.86 -24.15
N VAL A 241 6.94 -11.51 -23.29
CA VAL A 241 5.79 -12.35 -22.98
C VAL A 241 4.50 -11.51 -23.14
N ARG A 242 3.62 -11.92 -24.06
CA ARG A 242 2.28 -11.33 -24.13
C ARG A 242 1.47 -11.80 -22.94
N VAL A 243 0.86 -10.89 -22.21
CA VAL A 243 0.05 -11.20 -21.03
C VAL A 243 -1.25 -10.38 -21.03
N ILE A 244 -2.28 -10.97 -20.45
CA ILE A 244 -3.48 -10.26 -20.02
C ILE A 244 -3.39 -10.15 -18.50
N VAL A 245 -3.37 -8.92 -18.02
CA VAL A 245 -3.38 -8.64 -16.58
C VAL A 245 -4.75 -8.13 -16.18
N THR A 246 -5.37 -8.81 -15.22
CA THR A 246 -6.64 -8.39 -14.63
C THR A 246 -6.38 -7.85 -13.24
N TYR A 247 -6.77 -6.61 -13.01
CA TYR A 247 -6.75 -5.97 -11.69
C TYR A 247 -8.18 -5.88 -11.17
N THR A 248 -8.45 -6.41 -9.99
CA THR A 248 -9.69 -6.13 -9.27
C THR A 248 -9.48 -4.88 -8.41
N LEU A 249 -10.41 -3.95 -8.52
CA LEU A 249 -10.36 -2.67 -7.82
C LEU A 249 -11.39 -2.62 -6.68
N GLU A 250 -11.03 -1.90 -5.63
CA GLU A 250 -11.94 -1.48 -4.57
C GLU A 250 -11.59 -0.02 -4.24
N ALA A 251 -12.57 0.88 -4.34
CA ALA A 251 -12.38 2.32 -4.15
C ALA A 251 -11.12 2.86 -4.89
N GLY A 252 -10.97 2.49 -6.18
CA GLY A 252 -9.87 2.94 -7.01
C GLY A 252 -8.48 2.40 -6.64
N ARG A 253 -8.39 1.35 -5.80
CA ARG A 253 -7.14 0.67 -5.40
C ARG A 253 -7.17 -0.79 -5.76
N ILE A 254 -6.00 -1.35 -6.03
CA ILE A 254 -5.84 -2.73 -6.48
C ILE A 254 -5.93 -3.68 -5.28
N ARG A 255 -6.92 -4.58 -5.32
CA ARG A 255 -7.14 -5.67 -4.35
C ARG A 255 -6.54 -6.99 -4.82
N HIS A 256 -6.56 -7.23 -6.12
CA HIS A 256 -6.09 -8.47 -6.71
C HIS A 256 -5.48 -8.21 -8.07
N ILE A 257 -4.41 -8.94 -8.39
CA ILE A 257 -3.71 -8.92 -9.68
C ILE A 257 -3.62 -10.35 -10.18
N GLY A 258 -4.29 -10.66 -11.27
CA GLY A 258 -4.20 -11.93 -11.97
C GLY A 258 -3.48 -11.78 -13.30
N VAL A 259 -2.48 -12.62 -13.56
CA VAL A 259 -1.70 -12.58 -14.80
C VAL A 259 -1.90 -13.87 -15.60
N GLN A 260 -2.37 -13.75 -16.82
CA GLN A 260 -2.54 -14.86 -17.77
C GLN A 260 -1.63 -14.66 -18.98
N ARG A 261 -0.89 -15.70 -19.35
CA ARG A 261 -0.07 -15.67 -20.56
C ARG A 261 -0.95 -15.73 -21.80
N GLY A 262 -0.72 -14.81 -22.75
CA GLY A 262 -1.41 -14.74 -24.04
C GLY A 262 -0.69 -15.50 -25.17
N GLY A 263 0.52 -16.05 -24.92
CA GLY A 263 1.31 -16.73 -25.95
C GLY A 263 2.61 -17.36 -25.44
N LYS A 264 3.39 -17.91 -26.37
CA LYS A 264 4.73 -18.42 -26.04
C LYS A 264 5.71 -17.27 -25.81
N PRO A 265 6.62 -17.39 -24.83
CA PRO A 265 7.71 -16.42 -24.66
C PRO A 265 8.61 -16.36 -25.89
N VAL A 266 9.01 -15.13 -26.25
CA VAL A 266 9.96 -14.88 -27.34
C VAL A 266 11.30 -14.47 -26.73
N PHE A 267 12.33 -15.28 -26.96
CA PHE A 267 13.67 -15.06 -26.44
C PHE A 267 14.51 -14.30 -27.45
N THR A 268 15.23 -13.27 -26.99
CA THR A 268 16.25 -12.56 -27.77
C THR A 268 17.56 -12.57 -27.01
N ARG A 269 18.63 -12.98 -27.69
CA ARG A 269 19.99 -13.00 -27.16
C ARG A 269 20.72 -11.71 -27.54
N ALA A 270 21.49 -11.16 -26.59
CA ALA A 270 22.28 -9.94 -26.81
C ALA A 270 23.55 -10.21 -27.64
#